data_bfee4b73f2f9d67247e761c5597485b8
#
_entry.id   bfee4b73f2f9d67247e761c5597485b8
#
_cell.length_a   1.000
_cell.length_b   1.000
_cell.length_c   1.000
_cell.angle_alpha   90.00
_cell.angle_beta   90.00
_cell.angle_gamma   90.00
#
_symmetry.space_group_name_H-M   'P 1'
#
loop_
_entity.id
_entity.type
_entity.pdbx_description
1 polymer ?
#
loop_
_entity_poly.entity_id
_entity_poly.type
_entity_poly.pdbx_seq_one_letter_code
_entity_poly.pdbx_strand_id
1 'polypeptide(L)'
;MKRGLNILHFCLYLIEKKIHFLFNKINPALLLYRIPAVKMRMKTKYGIDNTKEYLDDFWTNQKNGLSLNYIGGWLVGLIFIMIISLTIILMKNSDLILPKYLFIAFGIIAYLICYFAVFKNDTYLKYFKEFDTWSITKKRVNVLISIGFILFVIFLFFSSLLWF
;
A
#
# COMPACT_ATOMS: atom_id res chain seq x y z
N MET A 1 -1.12 2.75 18.43
CA MET A 1 -1.34 1.82 17.31
C MET A 1 -1.94 2.50 16.07
N LYS A 2 -3.11 3.15 16.11
CA LYS A 2 -3.75 3.78 14.93
C LYS A 2 -2.83 4.72 14.15
N ARG A 3 -2.14 5.66 14.83
CA ARG A 3 -1.24 6.63 14.17
C ARG A 3 -0.08 5.93 13.43
N GLY A 4 0.53 4.90 14.04
CA GLY A 4 1.63 4.15 13.39
C GLY A 4 1.21 3.45 12.10
N LEU A 5 0.04 2.79 12.07
CA LEU A 5 -0.50 2.17 10.86
C LEU A 5 -0.82 3.21 9.77
N ASN A 6 -1.33 4.39 10.16
CA ASN A 6 -1.57 5.46 9.19
C ASN A 6 -0.28 6.10 8.68
N ILE A 7 0.79 6.18 9.49
CA ILE A 7 2.12 6.58 9.02
C ILE A 7 2.64 5.57 7.99
N LEU A 8 2.57 4.28 8.29
CA LEU A 8 2.98 3.23 7.37
C LEU A 8 2.19 3.29 6.05
N HIS A 9 0.85 3.43 6.14
CA HIS A 9 -0.02 3.58 4.97
C HIS A 9 0.35 4.79 4.11
N PHE A 10 0.58 5.95 4.75
CA PHE A 10 1.01 7.16 4.05
C PHE A 10 2.39 7.00 3.39
N CYS A 11 3.35 6.37 4.07
CA CYS A 11 4.68 6.14 3.53
C CYS A 11 4.65 5.17 2.34
N LEU A 12 3.85 4.11 2.42
CA LEU A 12 3.59 3.21 1.29
C LEU A 12 2.99 3.97 0.10
N TYR A 13 2.03 4.86 0.36
CA TYR A 13 1.45 5.71 -0.68
C TYR A 13 2.50 6.62 -1.33
N LEU A 14 3.40 7.24 -0.56
CA LEU A 14 4.47 8.08 -1.10
C LEU A 14 5.46 7.28 -1.96
N ILE A 15 5.80 6.06 -1.54
CA ILE A 15 6.69 5.16 -2.29
C ILE A 15 6.03 4.80 -3.62
N GLU A 16 4.79 4.34 -3.58
CA GLU A 16 4.04 3.90 -4.74
C GLU A 16 3.83 5.05 -5.73
N LYS A 17 3.42 6.23 -5.26
CA LYS A 17 3.30 7.44 -6.06
C LYS A 17 4.61 7.77 -6.80
N LYS A 18 5.74 7.64 -6.12
CA LYS A 18 7.06 7.87 -6.72
C LYS A 18 7.40 6.82 -7.77
N ILE A 19 7.09 5.55 -7.49
CA ILE A 19 7.26 4.44 -8.44
C ILE A 19 6.40 4.68 -9.69
N HIS A 20 5.12 5.02 -9.52
CA HIS A 20 4.22 5.34 -10.63
C HIS A 20 4.78 6.43 -11.54
N PHE A 21 5.25 7.56 -10.99
CA PHE A 21 5.84 8.61 -11.79
C PHE A 21 7.14 8.20 -12.50
N LEU A 22 7.94 7.31 -11.90
CA LEU A 22 9.13 6.75 -12.54
C LEU A 22 8.73 5.84 -13.71
N PHE A 23 7.76 4.96 -13.51
CA PHE A 23 7.24 4.09 -14.57
C PHE A 23 6.62 4.91 -15.72
N ASN A 24 5.88 5.97 -15.41
CA ASN A 24 5.27 6.81 -16.44
C ASN A 24 6.29 7.53 -17.34
N LYS A 25 7.55 7.67 -16.91
CA LYS A 25 8.62 8.21 -17.79
C LYS A 25 8.99 7.28 -18.94
N ILE A 26 8.89 5.96 -18.72
CA ILE A 26 9.28 4.91 -19.67
C ILE A 26 8.09 4.10 -20.19
N ASN A 27 6.87 4.46 -19.81
CA ASN A 27 5.66 3.73 -20.18
C ASN A 27 5.33 3.93 -21.66
N PRO A 28 5.45 2.89 -22.52
CA PRO A 28 5.19 2.98 -23.96
C PRO A 28 3.72 3.30 -24.25
N ALA A 29 2.78 2.93 -23.36
CA ALA A 29 1.37 3.24 -23.56
C ALA A 29 1.12 4.76 -23.58
N LEU A 30 1.91 5.56 -22.87
CA LEU A 30 1.82 7.02 -22.92
C LEU A 30 2.22 7.59 -24.28
N LEU A 31 3.01 6.87 -25.08
CA LEU A 31 3.35 7.28 -26.45
C LEU A 31 2.14 7.18 -27.36
N LEU A 32 1.26 6.19 -27.17
CA LEU A 32 0.02 6.06 -27.94
C LEU A 32 -0.90 7.26 -27.76
N TYR A 33 -0.92 7.88 -26.60
CA TYR A 33 -1.71 9.09 -26.33
C TYR A 33 -1.13 10.36 -26.97
N ARG A 34 0.07 10.32 -27.54
CA ARG A 34 0.64 11.41 -28.34
C ARG A 34 0.14 11.40 -29.77
N ILE A 35 -0.47 10.29 -30.23
CA ILE A 35 -1.05 10.19 -31.59
C ILE A 35 -2.25 11.14 -31.69
N PRO A 36 -2.30 12.07 -32.66
CA PRO A 36 -3.36 13.07 -32.76
C PRO A 36 -4.77 12.47 -32.80
N ALA A 37 -4.97 11.38 -33.53
CA ALA A 37 -6.26 10.70 -33.62
C ALA A 37 -6.73 10.15 -32.25
N VAL A 38 -5.81 9.58 -31.44
CA VAL A 38 -6.11 9.09 -30.09
C VAL A 38 -6.44 10.25 -29.16
N LYS A 39 -5.63 11.31 -29.19
CA LYS A 39 -5.86 12.52 -28.40
C LYS A 39 -7.22 13.14 -28.72
N MET A 40 -7.56 13.29 -30.01
CA MET A 40 -8.85 13.81 -30.42
C MET A 40 -10.01 12.93 -29.91
N ARG A 41 -9.90 11.62 -30.03
CA ARG A 41 -10.91 10.68 -29.52
C ARG A 41 -11.10 10.77 -28.01
N MET A 42 -10.01 10.92 -27.24
CA MET A 42 -10.07 11.10 -25.80
C MET A 42 -10.79 12.39 -25.42
N LYS A 43 -10.49 13.48 -26.13
CA LYS A 43 -11.16 14.77 -25.93
C LYS A 43 -12.65 14.72 -26.30
N THR A 44 -13.00 14.22 -27.49
CA THR A 44 -14.38 14.27 -28.00
C THR A 44 -15.29 13.24 -27.31
N LYS A 45 -14.79 12.05 -27.01
CA LYS A 45 -15.60 10.96 -26.44
C LYS A 45 -15.65 10.99 -24.92
N TYR A 46 -14.55 11.37 -24.26
CA TYR A 46 -14.40 11.27 -22.82
C TYR A 46 -14.17 12.61 -22.11
N GLY A 47 -14.06 13.72 -22.86
CA GLY A 47 -13.82 15.06 -22.30
C GLY A 47 -12.43 15.23 -21.68
N ILE A 48 -11.46 14.36 -22.03
CA ILE A 48 -10.13 14.33 -21.44
C ILE A 48 -9.18 15.13 -22.33
N ASP A 49 -8.80 16.33 -21.90
CA ASP A 49 -7.84 17.18 -22.63
C ASP A 49 -6.38 16.73 -22.43
N ASN A 50 -6.02 16.35 -21.22
CA ASN A 50 -4.68 15.86 -20.87
C ASN A 50 -4.75 14.44 -20.31
N THR A 51 -4.55 13.47 -21.19
CA THR A 51 -4.64 12.05 -20.83
C THR A 51 -3.62 11.64 -19.76
N LYS A 52 -2.41 12.25 -19.79
CA LYS A 52 -1.38 11.94 -18.80
C LYS A 52 -1.81 12.40 -17.40
N GLU A 53 -2.28 13.62 -17.28
CA GLU A 53 -2.74 14.18 -16.01
C GLU A 53 -3.94 13.40 -15.46
N TYR A 54 -4.87 13.03 -16.36
CA TYR A 54 -6.00 12.17 -16.00
C TYR A 54 -5.55 10.81 -15.45
N LEU A 55 -4.57 10.16 -16.08
CA LEU A 55 -4.04 8.88 -15.63
C LEU A 55 -3.27 9.02 -14.31
N ASP A 56 -2.50 10.09 -14.17
CA ASP A 56 -1.76 10.38 -12.94
C ASP A 56 -2.74 10.62 -11.77
N ASP A 57 -3.82 11.39 -11.98
CA ASP A 57 -4.85 11.61 -10.97
C ASP A 57 -5.64 10.33 -10.68
N PHE A 58 -6.08 9.60 -11.69
CA PHE A 58 -6.78 8.32 -11.54
C PHE A 58 -5.99 7.32 -10.70
N TRP A 59 -4.67 7.33 -10.82
CA TRP A 59 -3.79 6.46 -10.05
C TRP A 59 -3.49 7.02 -8.67
N THR A 60 -3.07 8.28 -8.57
CA THR A 60 -2.47 8.87 -7.36
C THR A 60 -3.42 9.72 -6.52
N ASN A 61 -4.71 9.81 -6.88
CA ASN A 61 -5.67 10.57 -6.10
C ASN A 61 -5.79 10.02 -4.68
N GLN A 62 -5.68 10.91 -3.68
CA GLN A 62 -5.69 10.51 -2.26
C GLN A 62 -7.05 10.04 -1.75
N LYS A 63 -8.12 10.23 -2.52
CA LYS A 63 -9.47 9.82 -2.11
C LYS A 63 -9.96 8.61 -2.88
N ASN A 64 -9.80 8.62 -4.19
CA ASN A 64 -10.39 7.64 -5.10
C ASN A 64 -9.36 6.97 -6.01
N GLY A 65 -8.07 7.21 -5.81
CA GLY A 65 -7.02 6.64 -6.67
C GLY A 65 -6.84 5.14 -6.48
N LEU A 66 -6.52 4.44 -7.57
CA LEU A 66 -6.27 2.99 -7.53
C LEU A 66 -5.12 2.61 -6.58
N SER A 67 -4.11 3.48 -6.46
CA SER A 67 -2.98 3.27 -5.56
C SER A 67 -3.40 3.05 -4.12
N LEU A 68 -4.47 3.70 -3.65
CA LEU A 68 -4.97 3.53 -2.28
C LEU A 68 -5.49 2.13 -2.02
N ASN A 69 -6.27 1.57 -2.95
CA ASN A 69 -6.79 0.21 -2.83
C ASN A 69 -5.64 -0.81 -2.84
N TYR A 70 -4.68 -0.60 -3.73
CA TYR A 70 -3.49 -1.43 -3.85
C TYR A 70 -2.65 -1.41 -2.56
N ILE A 71 -2.35 -0.22 -2.05
CA ILE A 71 -1.57 -0.03 -0.81
C ILE A 71 -2.34 -0.53 0.41
N GLY A 72 -3.66 -0.34 0.42
CA GLY A 72 -4.53 -0.91 1.46
C GLY A 72 -4.41 -2.42 1.54
N GLY A 73 -4.40 -3.10 0.40
CA GLY A 73 -4.15 -4.54 0.31
C GLY A 73 -2.76 -4.95 0.82
N TRP A 74 -1.71 -4.19 0.45
CA TRP A 74 -0.36 -4.40 0.95
C TRP A 74 -0.27 -4.25 2.47
N LEU A 75 -0.93 -3.23 3.05
CA LEU A 75 -0.95 -3.01 4.49
C LEU A 75 -1.59 -4.20 5.22
N VAL A 76 -2.74 -4.70 4.72
CA VAL A 76 -3.41 -5.89 5.27
C VAL A 76 -2.49 -7.11 5.15
N GLY A 77 -1.85 -7.31 3.99
CA GLY A 77 -0.91 -8.40 3.74
C GLY A 77 0.28 -8.39 4.71
N LEU A 78 0.87 -7.22 4.98
CA LEU A 78 1.97 -7.09 5.95
C LEU A 78 1.54 -7.48 7.37
N ILE A 79 0.37 -7.04 7.82
CA ILE A 79 -0.17 -7.42 9.14
C ILE A 79 -0.47 -8.91 9.19
N PHE A 80 -1.04 -9.47 8.13
CA PHE A 80 -1.29 -10.91 8.01
C PHE A 80 -0.02 -11.74 8.11
N ILE A 81 1.01 -11.39 7.33
CA ILE A 81 2.32 -12.08 7.37
C ILE A 81 2.93 -11.98 8.77
N MET A 82 2.85 -10.81 9.42
CA MET A 82 3.35 -10.61 10.77
C MET A 82 2.63 -11.53 11.78
N ILE A 83 1.29 -11.63 11.72
CA ILE A 83 0.51 -12.51 12.60
C ILE A 83 0.92 -13.97 12.41
N ILE A 84 1.00 -14.44 11.16
CA ILE A 84 1.40 -15.82 10.85
C ILE A 84 2.80 -16.10 11.38
N SER A 85 3.76 -15.22 11.09
CA SER A 85 5.16 -15.42 11.52
C SER A 85 5.28 -15.52 13.03
N LEU A 86 4.61 -14.62 13.76
CA LEU A 86 4.58 -14.66 15.23
C LEU A 86 3.93 -15.95 15.75
N THR A 87 2.83 -16.39 15.13
CA THR A 87 2.15 -17.62 15.51
C THR A 87 3.06 -18.84 15.31
N ILE A 88 3.73 -18.95 14.17
CA ILE A 88 4.68 -20.04 13.88
C ILE A 88 5.80 -20.06 14.93
N ILE A 89 6.40 -18.90 15.24
CA ILE A 89 7.46 -18.80 16.24
C ILE A 89 6.97 -19.23 17.63
N LEU A 90 5.78 -18.83 18.04
CA LEU A 90 5.20 -19.18 19.33
C LEU A 90 4.84 -20.67 19.44
N MET A 91 4.47 -21.29 18.32
CA MET A 91 4.09 -22.71 18.27
C MET A 91 5.28 -23.65 18.08
N LYS A 92 6.48 -23.15 17.90
CA LYS A 92 7.69 -23.93 17.62
C LYS A 92 7.92 -25.11 18.57
N ASN A 93 7.58 -24.96 19.83
CA ASN A 93 7.78 -25.97 20.86
C ASN A 93 6.51 -26.82 21.12
N SER A 94 5.50 -26.69 20.28
CA SER A 94 4.27 -27.47 20.40
C SER A 94 4.12 -28.38 19.17
N ASP A 95 3.74 -29.63 19.39
CA ASP A 95 3.42 -30.59 18.30
C ASP A 95 2.12 -30.24 17.57
N LEU A 96 1.63 -29.01 17.74
CA LEU A 96 0.38 -28.54 17.15
C LEU A 96 0.57 -28.16 15.68
N ILE A 97 -0.11 -28.86 14.80
CA ILE A 97 -0.18 -28.51 13.37
C ILE A 97 -1.20 -27.40 13.21
N LEU A 98 -0.81 -26.29 12.57
CA LEU A 98 -1.70 -25.16 12.23
C LEU A 98 -2.78 -25.62 11.23
N PRO A 99 -4.05 -25.70 11.62
CA PRO A 99 -5.10 -26.09 10.71
C PRO A 99 -5.37 -24.97 9.68
N LYS A 100 -5.70 -25.36 8.44
CA LYS A 100 -5.88 -24.45 7.29
C LYS A 100 -6.88 -23.31 7.53
N TYR A 101 -7.92 -23.54 8.33
CA TYR A 101 -8.92 -22.51 8.65
C TYR A 101 -8.36 -21.35 9.49
N LEU A 102 -7.28 -21.56 10.24
CA LEU A 102 -6.64 -20.47 11.00
C LEU A 102 -6.02 -19.41 10.07
N PHE A 103 -5.54 -19.79 8.89
CA PHE A 103 -5.04 -18.80 7.92
C PHE A 103 -6.14 -17.85 7.48
N ILE A 104 -7.38 -18.35 7.29
CA ILE A 104 -8.53 -17.52 6.97
C ILE A 104 -8.86 -16.60 8.14
N ALA A 105 -8.88 -17.13 9.36
CA ALA A 105 -9.12 -16.35 10.57
C ALA A 105 -8.08 -15.22 10.74
N PHE A 106 -6.80 -15.50 10.52
CA PHE A 106 -5.72 -14.49 10.57
C PHE A 106 -5.90 -13.41 9.49
N GLY A 107 -6.33 -13.80 8.29
CA GLY A 107 -6.66 -12.83 7.23
C GLY A 107 -7.79 -11.89 7.64
N ILE A 108 -8.85 -12.43 8.23
CA ILE A 108 -9.98 -11.64 8.74
C ILE A 108 -9.51 -10.71 9.87
N ILE A 109 -8.70 -11.20 10.82
CA ILE A 109 -8.17 -10.38 11.92
C ILE A 109 -7.29 -9.26 11.37
N ALA A 110 -6.39 -9.54 10.44
CA ALA A 110 -5.53 -8.53 9.81
C ALA A 110 -6.36 -7.46 9.10
N TYR A 111 -7.38 -7.87 8.36
CA TYR A 111 -8.31 -6.95 7.70
C TYR A 111 -9.06 -6.08 8.71
N LEU A 112 -9.61 -6.66 9.77
CA LEU A 112 -10.34 -5.91 10.81
C LEU A 112 -9.44 -4.90 11.52
N ILE A 113 -8.20 -5.26 11.83
CA ILE A 113 -7.22 -4.33 12.41
C ILE A 113 -7.01 -3.12 11.49
N CYS A 114 -6.76 -3.35 10.20
CA CYS A 114 -6.57 -2.30 9.21
C CYS A 114 -7.85 -1.49 9.00
N TYR A 115 -9.01 -2.15 8.91
CA TYR A 115 -10.30 -1.51 8.74
C TYR A 115 -10.59 -0.49 9.86
N PHE A 116 -10.51 -0.92 11.12
CA PHE A 116 -10.81 -0.04 12.26
C PHE A 116 -9.73 1.02 12.52
N ALA A 117 -8.48 0.76 12.15
CA ALA A 117 -7.39 1.69 12.40
C ALA A 117 -7.19 2.71 11.27
N VAL A 118 -7.46 2.32 10.01
CA VAL A 118 -7.08 3.09 8.81
C VAL A 118 -8.30 3.44 7.98
N PHE A 119 -9.12 2.45 7.58
CA PHE A 119 -10.13 2.65 6.54
C PHE A 119 -11.46 3.16 7.05
N LYS A 120 -11.88 2.79 8.27
CA LYS A 120 -13.18 3.18 8.82
C LYS A 120 -13.36 4.70 8.81
N ASN A 121 -14.46 5.17 8.18
CA ASN A 121 -14.81 6.58 8.06
C ASN A 121 -13.69 7.43 7.42
N ASP A 122 -12.97 6.87 6.46
CA ASP A 122 -11.86 7.53 5.76
C ASP A 122 -10.83 8.15 6.71
N THR A 123 -10.59 7.48 7.83
CA THR A 123 -9.67 7.96 8.89
C THR A 123 -8.30 8.30 8.33
N TYR A 124 -7.81 7.52 7.35
CA TYR A 124 -6.54 7.76 6.68
C TYR A 124 -6.44 9.15 6.03
N LEU A 125 -7.56 9.70 5.48
CA LEU A 125 -7.55 11.04 4.87
C LEU A 125 -7.20 12.16 5.85
N LYS A 126 -7.66 12.03 7.11
CA LYS A 126 -7.31 13.00 8.18
C LYS A 126 -5.81 12.97 8.45
N TYR A 127 -5.25 11.76 8.55
CA TYR A 127 -3.82 11.57 8.77
C TYR A 127 -2.99 11.99 7.56
N PHE A 128 -3.44 11.72 6.34
CA PHE A 128 -2.75 12.16 5.11
C PHE A 128 -2.65 13.67 5.05
N LYS A 129 -3.73 14.41 5.34
CA LYS A 129 -3.71 15.87 5.43
C LYS A 129 -2.70 16.37 6.49
N GLU A 130 -2.65 15.74 7.66
CA GLU A 130 -1.66 16.07 8.70
C GLU A 130 -0.24 15.77 8.22
N PHE A 131 0.00 14.60 7.61
CA PHE A 131 1.34 14.18 7.20
C PHE A 131 1.84 14.91 5.95
N ASP A 132 0.95 15.41 5.10
CA ASP A 132 1.32 16.25 3.97
C ASP A 132 1.97 17.58 4.42
N THR A 133 1.65 18.08 5.62
CA THR A 133 2.30 19.27 6.19
C THR A 133 3.71 19.02 6.73
N TRP A 134 4.15 17.77 6.81
CA TRP A 134 5.49 17.44 7.31
C TRP A 134 6.59 17.95 6.38
N SER A 135 7.71 18.37 7.00
CA SER A 135 8.91 18.69 6.25
C SER A 135 9.41 17.50 5.42
N ILE A 136 10.12 17.79 4.34
CA ILE A 136 10.69 16.77 3.43
C ILE A 136 11.57 15.80 4.22
N THR A 137 12.37 16.28 5.16
CA THR A 137 13.23 15.44 5.99
C THR A 137 12.41 14.48 6.83
N LYS A 138 11.33 14.96 7.48
CA LYS A 138 10.44 14.10 8.27
C LYS A 138 9.75 13.04 7.43
N LYS A 139 9.28 13.39 6.23
CA LYS A 139 8.71 12.41 5.28
C LYS A 139 9.74 11.34 4.91
N ARG A 140 10.99 11.72 4.58
CA ARG A 140 12.07 10.78 4.23
C ARG A 140 12.39 9.84 5.38
N VAL A 141 12.54 10.33 6.59
CA VAL A 141 12.82 9.51 7.79
C VAL A 141 11.72 8.49 8.01
N ASN A 142 10.44 8.90 7.96
CA ASN A 142 9.33 7.98 8.14
C ASN A 142 9.23 6.93 7.02
N VAL A 143 9.55 7.31 5.77
CA VAL A 143 9.65 6.36 4.65
C VAL A 143 10.75 5.32 4.91
N LEU A 144 11.93 5.73 5.37
CA LEU A 144 13.03 4.81 5.70
C LEU A 144 12.62 3.85 6.84
N ILE A 145 12.00 4.38 7.91
CA ILE A 145 11.47 3.55 9.01
C ILE A 145 10.43 2.56 8.50
N SER A 146 9.53 2.99 7.60
CA SER A 146 8.51 2.11 7.01
C SER A 146 9.13 1.00 6.15
N ILE A 147 10.16 1.32 5.36
CA ILE A 147 10.91 0.31 4.59
C ILE A 147 11.60 -0.66 5.55
N GLY A 148 12.27 -0.16 6.59
CA GLY A 148 12.88 -1.00 7.62
C GLY A 148 11.88 -1.95 8.29
N PHE A 149 10.67 -1.46 8.59
CA PHE A 149 9.59 -2.29 9.14
C PHE A 149 9.15 -3.39 8.15
N ILE A 150 8.99 -3.07 6.86
CA ILE A 150 8.65 -4.05 5.83
C ILE A 150 9.73 -5.12 5.73
N LEU A 151 10.99 -4.73 5.67
CA LEU A 151 12.13 -5.66 5.63
C LEU A 151 12.17 -6.54 6.89
N PHE A 152 11.89 -5.96 8.05
CA PHE A 152 11.80 -6.70 9.32
C PHE A 152 10.68 -7.75 9.27
N VAL A 153 9.49 -7.42 8.76
CA VAL A 153 8.37 -8.38 8.64
C VAL A 153 8.73 -9.51 7.67
N ILE A 154 9.38 -9.19 6.54
CA ILE A 154 9.85 -10.18 5.57
C ILE A 154 10.90 -11.10 6.22
N PHE A 155 11.89 -10.52 6.91
CA PHE A 155 12.93 -11.28 7.61
C PHE A 155 12.32 -12.21 8.67
N LEU A 156 11.37 -11.70 9.46
CA LEU A 156 10.67 -12.46 10.48
C LEU A 156 9.89 -13.64 9.87
N PHE A 157 9.28 -13.44 8.71
CA PHE A 157 8.58 -14.50 7.99
C PHE A 157 9.54 -15.60 7.53
N PHE A 158 10.63 -15.25 6.84
CA PHE A 158 11.61 -16.25 6.41
C PHE A 158 12.27 -16.95 7.61
N SER A 159 12.58 -16.20 8.66
CA SER A 159 13.12 -16.80 9.89
C SER A 159 12.12 -17.80 10.50
N SER A 160 10.83 -17.49 10.53
CA SER A 160 9.81 -18.41 11.06
C SER A 160 9.75 -19.71 10.27
N LEU A 161 9.96 -19.67 8.93
CA LEU A 161 9.97 -20.87 8.08
C LEU A 161 11.26 -21.71 8.24
N LEU A 162 12.41 -21.06 8.44
CA LEU A 162 13.68 -21.78 8.63
C LEU A 162 13.80 -22.48 9.98
N TRP A 163 12.97 -22.08 10.94
CA TRP A 163 12.97 -22.65 12.28
C TRP A 163 11.87 -23.73 12.46
N PHE A 164 11.14 -24.02 11.41
CA PHE A 164 10.14 -25.08 11.35
C PHE A 164 10.77 -26.33 10.72
#